data_aae2d9031d68c87ac199187bc2965f80
#
_entry.id   aae2d9031d68c87ac199187bc2965f80
#
_cell.length_a   1.000
_cell.length_b   1.000
_cell.length_c   1.000
_cell.angle_alpha   90.00
_cell.angle_beta   90.00
_cell.angle_gamma   90.00
#
_symmetry.space_group_name_H-M   'P 1'
#
loop_
_entity.id
_entity.type
_entity.pdbx_description
1 polymer ?
#
loop_
_entity_poly.entity_id
_entity_poly.type
_entity_poly.pdbx_seq_one_letter_code
_entity_poly.pdbx_strand_id
1 'polypeptide(L)'
;MKDILEARLREGLDATHVEVIDESHLHAGHAGAKDGGGHFRAVIVSDRFAGMNRVRSQQLVFSVVDEWMGREIHALSMKTFTPDRWSKET
;
A
#
# COMPACT_ATOMS: atom_id res chain seq x y z
N MET A 1 -11.94 4.83 -2.62
CA MET A 1 -11.06 3.71 -2.21
C MET A 1 -9.79 4.17 -1.49
N LYS A 2 -9.22 5.29 -1.88
CA LYS A 2 -7.97 5.80 -1.27
C LYS A 2 -8.06 5.92 0.26
N ASP A 3 -9.10 6.55 0.76
CA ASP A 3 -9.24 6.78 2.20
C ASP A 3 -9.50 5.48 2.96
N ILE A 4 -10.25 4.58 2.35
CA ILE A 4 -10.54 3.28 2.94
C ILE A 4 -9.27 2.43 2.98
N LEU A 5 -8.49 2.47 1.91
CA LEU A 5 -7.22 1.76 1.83
C LEU A 5 -6.25 2.27 2.91
N GLU A 6 -6.14 3.58 3.04
CA GLU A 6 -5.27 4.18 4.05
C GLU A 6 -5.67 3.74 5.46
N ALA A 7 -6.97 3.77 5.77
CA ALA A 7 -7.45 3.36 7.08
C ALA A 7 -7.18 1.87 7.34
N ARG A 8 -7.40 1.03 6.33
CA ARG A 8 -7.16 -0.41 6.47
C ARG A 8 -5.69 -0.70 6.72
N LEU A 9 -4.80 -0.03 6.00
CA LEU A 9 -3.36 -0.22 6.18
C LEU A 9 -2.92 0.26 7.56
N ARG A 10 -3.44 1.41 8.00
CA ARG A 10 -3.10 1.95 9.31
C ARG A 10 -3.51 1.01 10.43
N GLU A 11 -4.72 0.50 10.37
CA GLU A 11 -5.24 -0.40 11.41
C GLU A 11 -4.62 -1.79 11.33
N GLY A 12 -4.54 -2.35 10.13
CA GLY A 12 -4.08 -3.73 9.96
C GLY A 12 -2.60 -3.92 10.24
N LEU A 13 -1.82 -2.86 10.09
CA LEU A 13 -0.37 -2.90 10.29
C LEU A 13 0.08 -2.13 11.52
N ASP A 14 -0.86 -1.58 12.28
CA ASP A 14 -0.55 -0.72 13.42
C ASP A 14 0.48 0.35 13.00
N ALA A 15 0.24 0.95 11.85
CA ALA A 15 1.20 1.87 11.23
C ALA A 15 1.20 3.23 11.92
N THR A 16 2.40 3.80 12.06
CA THR A 16 2.55 5.14 12.60
C THR A 16 2.41 6.20 11.51
N HIS A 17 2.59 5.81 10.25
CA HIS A 17 2.44 6.71 9.12
C HIS A 17 2.01 5.91 7.90
N VAL A 18 1.01 6.42 7.19
CA VAL A 18 0.55 5.84 5.93
C VAL A 18 0.24 6.98 4.97
N GLU A 19 0.82 6.91 3.78
CA GLU A 19 0.44 7.79 2.67
C GLU A 19 -0.04 6.92 1.53
N VAL A 20 -1.18 7.25 0.95
CA VAL A 20 -1.70 6.56 -0.22
C VAL A 20 -1.90 7.58 -1.32
N ILE A 21 -1.35 7.28 -2.49
CA ILE A 21 -1.50 8.10 -3.68
C ILE A 21 -2.29 7.29 -4.70
N ASP A 22 -3.38 7.86 -5.18
CA ASP A 22 -4.19 7.25 -6.23
C ASP A 22 -3.58 7.64 -7.57
N GLU A 23 -3.01 6.66 -8.26
CA GLU A 23 -2.38 6.86 -9.56
C GLU A 23 -3.24 6.32 -10.70
N SER A 24 -4.50 6.05 -10.45
CA SER A 24 -5.40 5.48 -11.45
C SER A 24 -5.48 6.35 -12.71
N HIS A 25 -5.40 7.67 -12.54
CA HIS A 25 -5.47 8.60 -13.67
C HIS A 25 -4.27 8.48 -14.61
N LEU A 26 -3.12 8.00 -14.13
CA LEU A 26 -1.93 7.80 -14.95
C LEU A 26 -2.10 6.65 -15.94
N HIS A 27 -3.09 5.81 -15.70
CA HIS A 27 -3.38 4.63 -16.52
C HIS A 27 -4.67 4.79 -17.32
N ALA A 28 -5.26 5.99 -17.29
CA ALA A 28 -6.48 6.29 -18.05
C ALA A 28 -6.20 6.11 -19.55
N GLY A 29 -7.10 5.40 -20.22
CA GLY A 29 -6.95 5.10 -21.64
C GLY A 29 -6.27 3.78 -21.92
N HIS A 30 -5.64 3.15 -20.96
CA HIS A 30 -5.10 1.80 -21.11
C HIS A 30 -6.24 0.77 -21.01
N ALA A 31 -6.11 -0.33 -21.72
CA ALA A 31 -7.14 -1.37 -21.74
C ALA A 31 -7.50 -1.85 -20.34
N GLY A 32 -6.52 -2.03 -19.49
CA GLY A 32 -6.75 -2.47 -18.11
C GLY A 32 -7.53 -1.50 -17.25
N ALA A 33 -7.51 -0.21 -17.58
CA ALA A 33 -8.23 0.80 -16.82
C ALA A 33 -9.74 0.66 -16.95
N LYS A 34 -10.21 -0.01 -17.98
CA LYS A 34 -11.64 -0.21 -18.21
C LYS A 34 -12.28 -1.16 -17.21
N ASP A 35 -11.47 -1.97 -16.54
CA ASP A 35 -11.97 -2.97 -15.60
C ASP A 35 -12.27 -2.39 -14.23
N GLY A 36 -12.06 -1.10 -14.04
CA GLY A 36 -12.45 -0.41 -12.83
C GLY A 36 -11.52 -0.56 -11.64
N GLY A 37 -10.43 -1.31 -11.78
CA GLY A 37 -9.47 -1.47 -10.70
C GLY A 37 -8.59 -0.24 -10.54
N GLY A 38 -8.32 0.16 -9.28
CA GLY A 38 -7.47 1.29 -8.99
C GLY A 38 -5.98 0.93 -8.97
N HIS A 39 -5.16 1.93 -9.28
CA HIS A 39 -3.70 1.83 -9.17
C HIS A 39 -3.25 2.77 -8.06
N PHE A 40 -2.60 2.21 -7.06
CA PHE A 40 -2.22 2.96 -5.86
C PHE A 40 -0.75 2.82 -5.55
N ARG A 41 -0.20 3.85 -4.92
CA ARG A 41 1.13 3.80 -4.34
C ARG A 41 0.99 4.11 -2.85
N ALA A 42 1.65 3.33 -2.01
CA ALA A 42 1.60 3.53 -0.57
C ALA A 42 2.99 3.66 0.03
N VAL A 43 3.11 4.54 1.01
CA VAL A 43 4.28 4.61 1.89
C VAL A 43 3.77 4.24 3.28
N ILE A 44 4.36 3.23 3.88
CA ILE A 44 3.87 2.65 5.13
C ILE A 44 5.01 2.53 6.13
N VAL A 45 4.80 3.06 7.31
CA VAL A 45 5.77 3.00 8.41
C VAL A 45 5.14 2.23 9.55
N SER A 46 5.75 1.10 9.93
CA SER A 46 5.22 0.24 10.98
C SER A 46 6.34 -0.56 11.64
N ASP A 47 6.25 -0.70 12.95
CA ASP A 47 7.14 -1.58 13.71
C ASP A 47 6.99 -3.04 13.30
N ARG A 48 5.87 -3.41 12.70
CA ARG A 48 5.64 -4.79 12.27
C ARG A 48 6.61 -5.24 11.19
N PHE A 49 7.25 -4.31 10.50
CA PHE A 49 8.26 -4.64 9.48
C PHE A 49 9.63 -4.93 10.08
N ALA A 50 9.80 -4.76 11.39
CA ALA A 50 11.08 -5.02 12.03
C ALA A 50 11.48 -6.49 11.86
N GLY A 51 12.73 -6.70 11.43
CA GLY A 51 13.23 -8.04 11.18
C GLY A 51 12.77 -8.68 9.88
N MET A 52 11.96 -7.98 9.10
CA MET A 52 11.47 -8.48 7.80
C MET A 52 12.31 -7.93 6.66
N ASN A 53 12.57 -8.78 5.66
CA ASN A 53 13.14 -8.30 4.41
C ASN A 53 12.01 -7.65 3.57
N ARG A 54 12.39 -7.09 2.43
CA ARG A 54 11.46 -6.39 1.56
C ARG A 54 10.28 -7.26 1.11
N VAL A 55 10.57 -8.50 0.71
CA VAL A 55 9.55 -9.42 0.21
C VAL A 55 8.53 -9.74 1.30
N ARG A 56 9.01 -10.04 2.51
CA ARG A 56 8.11 -10.37 3.63
C ARG A 56 7.26 -9.18 4.05
N SER A 57 7.85 -7.99 4.05
CA SER A 57 7.10 -6.77 4.35
C SER A 57 5.97 -6.57 3.34
N GLN A 58 6.25 -6.76 2.06
CA GLN A 58 5.24 -6.64 1.01
C GLN A 58 4.15 -7.69 1.16
N GLN A 59 4.53 -8.92 1.46
CA GLN A 59 3.56 -10.00 1.69
C GLN A 59 2.62 -9.68 2.84
N LEU A 60 3.16 -9.09 3.91
CA LEU A 60 2.33 -8.67 5.04
C LEU A 60 1.31 -7.62 4.62
N VAL A 61 1.75 -6.61 3.85
CA VAL A 61 0.85 -5.58 3.35
C VAL A 61 -0.24 -6.18 2.48
N PHE A 62 0.12 -7.04 1.53
CA PHE A 62 -0.87 -7.67 0.66
C PHE A 62 -1.87 -8.51 1.45
N SER A 63 -1.45 -9.15 2.53
CA SER A 63 -2.37 -9.94 3.36
C SER A 63 -3.45 -9.07 4.01
N VAL A 64 -3.12 -7.82 4.32
CA VAL A 64 -4.05 -6.88 4.95
C VAL A 64 -5.13 -6.41 3.98
N VAL A 65 -4.80 -6.31 2.69
CA VAL A 65 -5.71 -5.80 1.66
C VAL A 65 -6.13 -6.89 0.66
N ASP A 66 -5.92 -8.12 1.01
CA ASP A 66 -6.12 -9.26 0.12
C ASP A 66 -7.52 -9.30 -0.52
N GLU A 67 -8.55 -8.95 0.24
CA GLU A 67 -9.91 -8.97 -0.25
C GLU A 67 -10.16 -7.99 -1.39
N TRP A 68 -9.31 -6.98 -1.53
CA TRP A 68 -9.46 -5.97 -2.57
C TRP A 68 -8.55 -6.19 -3.77
N MET A 69 -7.54 -7.05 -3.64
CA MET A 69 -6.59 -7.29 -4.73
C MET A 69 -7.27 -8.02 -5.87
N GLY A 70 -7.08 -7.50 -7.09
CA GLY A 70 -7.75 -8.03 -8.27
C GLY A 70 -9.19 -7.57 -8.42
N ARG A 71 -9.67 -6.76 -7.50
CA ARG A 71 -11.02 -6.18 -7.51
C ARG A 71 -10.89 -4.67 -7.52
N GLU A 72 -11.11 -4.02 -6.37
CA GLU A 72 -10.99 -2.56 -6.25
C GLU A 72 -9.55 -2.09 -6.43
N ILE A 73 -8.57 -2.94 -6.09
CA ILE A 73 -7.16 -2.62 -6.28
C ILE A 73 -6.61 -3.50 -7.38
N HIS A 74 -6.30 -2.88 -8.52
CA HIS A 74 -5.70 -3.58 -9.65
C HIS A 74 -4.19 -3.72 -9.46
N ALA A 75 -3.55 -2.68 -8.97
CA ALA A 75 -2.12 -2.68 -8.68
C ALA A 75 -1.82 -1.83 -7.46
N LEU A 76 -0.89 -2.31 -6.64
CA LEU A 76 -0.44 -1.59 -5.45
C LEU A 76 1.08 -1.68 -5.39
N SER A 77 1.74 -0.54 -5.57
CA SER A 77 3.18 -0.43 -5.29
C SER A 77 3.35 0.20 -3.92
N MET A 78 4.46 -0.12 -3.27
CA MET A 78 4.65 0.32 -1.90
C MET A 78 6.10 0.48 -1.53
N LYS A 79 6.34 1.35 -0.54
CA LYS A 79 7.59 1.42 0.20
C LYS A 79 7.25 1.18 1.67
N THR A 80 7.99 0.30 2.30
CA THR A 80 7.76 -0.08 3.69
C THR A 80 8.97 0.29 4.52
N PHE A 81 8.72 0.88 5.69
CA PHE A 81 9.78 1.32 6.59
C PHE A 81 9.42 0.95 8.02
N THR A 82 10.45 0.66 8.83
CA THR A 82 10.28 0.72 10.27
C THR A 82 10.36 2.19 10.69
N PRO A 83 9.83 2.56 11.86
CA PRO A 83 9.92 3.95 12.32
C PRO A 83 11.35 4.47 12.38
N ASP A 84 12.29 3.62 12.77
CA ASP A 84 13.70 3.98 12.83
C ASP A 84 14.25 4.35 11.45
N ARG A 85 13.97 3.52 10.44
CA ARG A 85 14.42 3.79 9.08
C ARG A 85 13.73 5.01 8.49
N TRP A 86 12.46 5.17 8.77
CA TRP A 86 11.70 6.33 8.29
C TRP A 86 12.27 7.64 8.84
N SER A 87 12.66 7.63 10.10
CA SER A 87 13.28 8.78 10.73
C SER A 87 14.59 9.17 10.04
N LYS A 88 15.36 8.18 9.55
CA LYS A 88 16.62 8.44 8.85
C LYS A 88 16.40 8.92 7.42
N GLU A 89 15.29 8.53 6.79
CA GLU A 89 14.99 8.91 5.42
C GLU A 89 14.44 10.34 5.33
N THR A 90 13.90 10.85 6.41
CA THR A 90 13.33 12.18 6.47
C THR A 90 14.19 13.13 7.27
#